data_f9132c907bfc0a91400bd1945f7cf853
#
_entry.id   f9132c907bfc0a91400bd1945f7cf853
#
_cell.length_a   1.000
_cell.length_b   1.000
_cell.length_c   1.000
_cell.angle_alpha   90.00
_cell.angle_beta   90.00
_cell.angle_gamma   90.00
#
_symmetry.space_group_name_H-M   'P 1'
#
loop_
_entity.id
_entity.type
_entity.pdbx_description
1 polymer ?
#
loop_
_entity_poly.entity_id
_entity_poly.type
_entity_poly.pdbx_seq_one_letter_code
_entity_poly.pdbx_strand_id
1 'polypeptide(L)'
;AMFQGVMNKEERRNMGAHYTSEENILKLIKPLFLDDLYAEFEELKKKAEPLKLGAATAKRADSSRRKNFAVRKMFYDFLEEVGKLKFLDPAFGCGNFLLVTYKGIEIEDWPVEIAHVSMWLMQHLMNQQANARFGSNISSIPLKSSATIVRANALTTDWNDILPASECSYILGNPPFGGTTYTTDEQKQWLKDVYPPKYKLGLADYVTGWFVKASDYMLQNKHVHAAFVATNSICQGEQVNTLWGLLLDKGIHINFAYKPFQWSNDAAGKAAVFCVIVGFSYKNQQYPMLYTVDAKLSKIVIEQCT
;
A
#
# COMPACT_ATOMS: atom_id res chain seq x y z
N ALA A 1 14.73 -7.89 -8.75
CA ALA A 1 15.74 -8.95 -8.65
C ALA A 1 17.08 -8.57 -9.30
N MET A 2 17.10 -8.00 -10.52
CA MET A 2 18.36 -7.69 -11.25
C MET A 2 19.30 -6.72 -10.51
N PHE A 3 18.75 -5.67 -9.90
CA PHE A 3 19.54 -4.64 -9.20
C PHE A 3 20.06 -5.05 -7.82
N GLN A 4 19.40 -5.99 -7.15
CA GLN A 4 19.86 -6.52 -5.86
C GLN A 4 21.18 -7.32 -5.97
N GLY A 5 21.51 -7.82 -7.16
CA GLY A 5 22.79 -8.50 -7.42
C GLY A 5 24.00 -7.59 -7.49
N VAL A 6 23.78 -6.29 -7.68
CA VAL A 6 24.87 -5.30 -7.87
C VAL A 6 25.31 -4.65 -6.54
N MET A 7 24.42 -4.60 -5.54
CA MET A 7 24.72 -4.02 -4.23
C MET A 7 25.42 -5.03 -3.31
N ASN A 8 26.36 -4.56 -2.51
CA ASN A 8 26.95 -5.40 -1.47
C ASN A 8 25.94 -5.67 -0.33
N LYS A 9 26.19 -6.74 0.46
CA LYS A 9 25.24 -7.18 1.51
C LYS A 9 25.08 -6.18 2.65
N GLU A 10 26.12 -5.44 2.99
CA GLU A 10 26.09 -4.44 4.07
C GLU A 10 25.31 -3.19 3.66
N GLU A 11 25.52 -2.70 2.46
CA GLU A 11 24.78 -1.56 1.91
C GLU A 11 23.28 -1.87 1.82
N ARG A 12 22.91 -3.06 1.30
CA ARG A 12 21.49 -3.50 1.27
C ARG A 12 20.84 -3.54 2.63
N ARG A 13 21.59 -4.02 3.63
CA ARG A 13 21.08 -4.14 5.01
C ARG A 13 20.91 -2.77 5.65
N ASN A 14 21.88 -1.88 5.47
CA ASN A 14 21.84 -0.54 6.05
C ASN A 14 20.78 0.36 5.43
N MET A 15 20.47 0.15 4.16
CA MET A 15 19.44 0.91 3.42
C MET A 15 18.04 0.29 3.50
N GLY A 16 17.88 -0.88 4.10
CA GLY A 16 16.58 -1.59 4.12
C GLY A 16 16.07 -1.94 2.71
N ALA A 17 16.95 -1.99 1.70
CA ALA A 17 16.61 -2.23 0.31
C ALA A 17 16.18 -3.68 0.07
N HIS A 18 14.97 -4.02 0.48
CA HIS A 18 14.36 -5.34 0.29
C HIS A 18 13.34 -5.29 -0.83
N TYR A 19 13.53 -6.15 -1.83
CA TYR A 19 12.53 -6.35 -2.88
C TYR A 19 11.26 -6.95 -2.27
N THR A 20 10.13 -6.33 -2.55
CA THR A 20 8.82 -6.84 -2.15
C THR A 20 8.24 -7.64 -3.32
N SER A 21 8.02 -8.93 -3.15
CA SER A 21 7.42 -9.79 -4.18
C SER A 21 5.95 -9.44 -4.41
N GLU A 22 5.43 -9.76 -5.59
CA GLU A 22 4.02 -9.56 -5.95
C GLU A 22 3.08 -10.21 -4.93
N GLU A 23 3.39 -11.43 -4.49
CA GLU A 23 2.60 -12.14 -3.47
C GLU A 23 2.51 -11.34 -2.15
N ASN A 24 3.61 -10.73 -1.72
CA ASN A 24 3.65 -9.94 -0.49
C ASN A 24 2.95 -8.57 -0.67
N ILE A 25 3.05 -7.97 -1.86
CA ILE A 25 2.27 -6.77 -2.20
C ILE A 25 0.78 -7.09 -2.10
N LEU A 26 0.33 -8.20 -2.68
CA LEU A 26 -1.08 -8.62 -2.64
C LEU A 26 -1.57 -8.89 -1.21
N LYS A 27 -0.74 -9.43 -0.31
CA LYS A 27 -1.10 -9.58 1.11
C LYS A 27 -1.41 -8.23 1.78
N LEU A 28 -0.75 -7.17 1.36
CA LEU A 28 -0.99 -5.83 1.91
C LEU A 28 -2.19 -5.15 1.26
N ILE A 29 -2.27 -5.12 -0.08
CA ILE A 29 -3.26 -4.30 -0.78
C ILE A 29 -4.66 -4.93 -0.82
N LYS A 30 -4.76 -6.29 -0.81
CA LYS A 30 -6.07 -6.95 -0.81
C LYS A 30 -6.93 -6.53 0.38
N PRO A 31 -6.52 -6.74 1.63
CA PRO A 31 -7.35 -6.37 2.78
C PRO A 31 -7.40 -4.84 3.01
N LEU A 32 -6.47 -4.08 2.43
CA LEU A 32 -6.45 -2.63 2.59
C LEU A 32 -7.56 -1.94 1.77
N PHE A 33 -7.75 -2.36 0.50
CA PHE A 33 -8.73 -1.75 -0.41
C PHE A 33 -9.14 -2.62 -1.61
N LEU A 34 -8.31 -3.57 -2.03
CA LEU A 34 -8.54 -4.24 -3.31
C LEU A 34 -9.72 -5.20 -3.26
N ASP A 35 -9.92 -5.90 -2.13
CA ASP A 35 -11.05 -6.81 -1.95
C ASP A 35 -12.38 -6.05 -1.93
N ASP A 36 -12.42 -4.85 -1.32
CA ASP A 36 -13.61 -3.98 -1.33
C ASP A 36 -13.93 -3.50 -2.74
N LEU A 37 -12.93 -3.06 -3.51
CA LEU A 37 -13.11 -2.66 -4.91
C LEU A 37 -13.58 -3.83 -5.79
N TYR A 38 -13.07 -5.04 -5.55
CA TYR A 38 -13.57 -6.22 -6.26
C TYR A 38 -15.01 -6.56 -5.90
N ALA A 39 -15.37 -6.48 -4.63
CA ALA A 39 -16.74 -6.70 -4.18
C ALA A 39 -17.71 -5.69 -4.83
N GLU A 40 -17.35 -4.41 -4.84
CA GLU A 40 -18.13 -3.36 -5.48
C GLU A 40 -18.25 -3.59 -6.99
N PHE A 41 -17.18 -3.98 -7.66
CA PHE A 41 -17.19 -4.30 -9.09
C PHE A 41 -18.08 -5.52 -9.41
N GLU A 42 -18.06 -6.57 -8.57
CA GLU A 42 -18.95 -7.73 -8.74
C GLU A 42 -20.43 -7.36 -8.54
N GLU A 43 -20.74 -6.51 -7.55
CA GLU A 43 -22.09 -5.98 -7.39
C GLU A 43 -22.54 -5.12 -8.60
N LEU A 44 -21.63 -4.33 -9.15
CA LEU A 44 -21.88 -3.58 -10.37
C LEU A 44 -22.19 -4.50 -11.57
N LYS A 45 -21.43 -5.59 -11.73
CA LYS A 45 -21.69 -6.60 -12.76
C LYS A 45 -23.07 -7.24 -12.61
N LYS A 46 -23.46 -7.61 -11.38
CA LYS A 46 -24.79 -8.15 -11.09
C LYS A 46 -25.90 -7.17 -11.47
N LYS A 47 -25.75 -5.88 -11.17
CA LYS A 47 -26.69 -4.83 -11.55
C LYS A 47 -26.74 -4.58 -13.07
N ALA A 48 -25.63 -4.73 -13.76
CA ALA A 48 -25.52 -4.54 -15.21
C ALA A 48 -26.12 -5.70 -16.03
N GLU A 49 -26.13 -6.93 -15.50
CA GLU A 49 -26.54 -8.14 -16.23
C GLU A 49 -28.00 -8.07 -16.76
N PRO A 50 -29.02 -7.72 -15.94
CA PRO A 50 -30.39 -7.61 -16.45
C PRO A 50 -30.54 -6.49 -17.50
N LEU A 51 -29.74 -5.44 -17.43
CA LEU A 51 -29.75 -4.37 -18.44
C LEU A 51 -29.14 -4.85 -19.76
N LYS A 52 -28.05 -5.62 -19.71
CA LYS A 52 -27.41 -6.24 -20.89
C LYS A 52 -28.38 -7.22 -21.57
N LEU A 53 -29.01 -8.12 -20.79
CA LEU A 53 -29.99 -9.05 -21.30
C LEU A 53 -31.19 -8.32 -21.91
N GLY A 54 -31.71 -7.32 -21.20
CA GLY A 54 -32.80 -6.49 -21.70
C GLY A 54 -32.42 -5.64 -22.92
N ALA A 55 -31.14 -5.29 -23.12
CA ALA A 55 -30.69 -4.64 -24.34
C ALA A 55 -30.62 -5.62 -25.52
N ALA A 56 -30.15 -6.86 -25.28
CA ALA A 56 -30.07 -7.91 -26.29
C ALA A 56 -31.44 -8.38 -26.77
N THR A 57 -32.45 -8.38 -25.89
CA THR A 57 -33.84 -8.83 -26.21
C THR A 57 -34.77 -7.70 -26.60
N ALA A 58 -34.29 -6.46 -26.66
CA ALA A 58 -35.14 -5.30 -26.96
C ALA A 58 -35.68 -5.31 -28.39
N LYS A 59 -36.99 -5.25 -28.54
CA LYS A 59 -37.66 -5.19 -29.86
C LYS A 59 -37.43 -3.85 -30.59
N ARG A 60 -37.09 -2.77 -29.87
CA ARG A 60 -36.83 -1.43 -30.42
C ARG A 60 -35.39 -1.03 -30.25
N ALA A 61 -34.74 -0.57 -31.31
CA ALA A 61 -33.33 -0.15 -31.31
C ALA A 61 -33.04 0.93 -30.27
N ASP A 62 -33.95 1.88 -30.06
CA ASP A 62 -33.75 2.93 -29.06
C ASP A 62 -33.77 2.40 -27.63
N SER A 63 -34.57 1.38 -27.32
CA SER A 63 -34.56 0.72 -26.01
C SER A 63 -33.26 -0.01 -25.76
N SER A 64 -32.74 -0.70 -26.76
CA SER A 64 -31.42 -1.36 -26.71
C SER A 64 -30.30 -0.34 -26.48
N ARG A 65 -30.28 0.76 -27.22
CA ARG A 65 -29.30 1.84 -27.08
C ARG A 65 -29.31 2.46 -25.70
N ARG A 66 -30.47 2.78 -25.13
CA ARG A 66 -30.60 3.35 -23.77
C ARG A 66 -30.05 2.41 -22.71
N LYS A 67 -30.36 1.10 -22.78
CA LYS A 67 -29.88 0.12 -21.83
C LYS A 67 -28.36 -0.06 -21.93
N ASN A 68 -27.80 -0.16 -23.13
CA ASN A 68 -26.37 -0.22 -23.36
C ASN A 68 -25.64 1.05 -22.86
N PHE A 69 -26.25 2.22 -23.06
CA PHE A 69 -25.71 3.47 -22.53
C PHE A 69 -25.70 3.46 -21.00
N ALA A 70 -26.80 3.01 -20.34
CA ALA A 70 -26.86 2.91 -18.89
C ALA A 70 -25.78 1.96 -18.34
N VAL A 71 -25.59 0.79 -18.96
CA VAL A 71 -24.50 -0.13 -18.57
C VAL A 71 -23.14 0.54 -18.70
N ARG A 72 -22.86 1.17 -19.83
CA ARG A 72 -21.58 1.88 -20.03
C ARG A 72 -21.38 2.96 -18.99
N LYS A 73 -22.40 3.78 -18.73
CA LYS A 73 -22.34 4.84 -17.71
C LYS A 73 -21.99 4.29 -16.35
N MET A 74 -22.62 3.19 -15.89
CA MET A 74 -22.31 2.57 -14.60
C MET A 74 -20.84 2.18 -14.48
N PHE A 75 -20.23 1.59 -15.52
CA PHE A 75 -18.82 1.23 -15.49
C PHE A 75 -17.90 2.45 -15.59
N TYR A 76 -18.29 3.48 -16.36
CA TYR A 76 -17.51 4.73 -16.38
C TYR A 76 -17.54 5.45 -15.04
N ASP A 77 -18.70 5.56 -14.41
CA ASP A 77 -18.84 6.19 -13.08
C ASP A 77 -17.95 5.44 -12.04
N PHE A 78 -17.93 4.10 -12.06
CA PHE A 78 -17.06 3.31 -11.21
C PHE A 78 -15.57 3.56 -11.50
N LEU A 79 -15.16 3.57 -12.77
CA LEU A 79 -13.77 3.86 -13.14
C LEU A 79 -13.35 5.29 -12.75
N GLU A 80 -14.28 6.24 -12.81
CA GLU A 80 -14.04 7.60 -12.37
C GLU A 80 -13.80 7.67 -10.86
N GLU A 81 -14.60 6.95 -10.05
CA GLU A 81 -14.39 6.86 -8.61
C GLU A 81 -13.05 6.18 -8.25
N VAL A 82 -12.74 5.05 -8.91
CA VAL A 82 -11.42 4.41 -8.75
C VAL A 82 -10.27 5.35 -9.14
N GLY A 83 -10.46 6.16 -10.17
CA GLY A 83 -9.48 7.15 -10.63
C GLY A 83 -9.25 8.31 -9.66
N LYS A 84 -10.13 8.54 -8.69
CA LYS A 84 -9.98 9.56 -7.63
C LYS A 84 -9.14 9.08 -6.46
N LEU A 85 -8.92 7.77 -6.33
CA LEU A 85 -8.11 7.22 -5.25
C LEU A 85 -6.67 7.68 -5.37
N LYS A 86 -6.13 8.23 -4.28
CA LYS A 86 -4.75 8.69 -4.19
C LYS A 86 -4.00 7.91 -3.12
N PHE A 87 -2.83 7.48 -3.47
CA PHE A 87 -1.99 6.61 -2.66
C PHE A 87 -0.67 7.30 -2.34
N LEU A 88 -0.18 7.10 -1.12
CA LEU A 88 1.11 7.57 -0.65
C LEU A 88 1.94 6.37 -0.20
N ASP A 89 3.13 6.21 -0.77
CA ASP A 89 4.15 5.27 -0.29
C ASP A 89 5.34 6.05 0.27
N PRO A 90 5.46 6.18 1.60
CA PRO A 90 6.54 6.92 2.24
C PRO A 90 7.84 6.12 2.38
N ALA A 91 7.94 4.97 1.72
CA ALA A 91 9.13 4.13 1.67
C ALA A 91 9.24 3.46 0.29
N PHE A 92 9.21 4.29 -0.75
CA PHE A 92 8.90 3.90 -2.11
C PHE A 92 9.90 2.89 -2.71
N GLY A 93 11.16 2.96 -2.34
CA GLY A 93 12.22 2.11 -2.89
C GLY A 93 12.29 2.20 -4.41
N CYS A 94 12.56 1.07 -5.06
CA CYS A 94 12.50 0.95 -6.52
C CYS A 94 11.08 0.90 -7.09
N GLY A 95 10.07 1.24 -6.30
CA GLY A 95 8.68 1.29 -6.76
C GLY A 95 7.99 -0.07 -6.85
N ASN A 96 8.25 -0.98 -5.92
CA ASN A 96 7.63 -2.31 -5.93
C ASN A 96 6.10 -2.26 -5.75
N PHE A 97 5.58 -1.23 -5.10
CA PHE A 97 4.15 -0.93 -4.99
C PHE A 97 3.62 -0.07 -6.16
N LEU A 98 4.39 0.07 -7.24
CA LEU A 98 4.15 0.92 -8.41
C LEU A 98 2.76 0.77 -9.06
N LEU A 99 2.18 -0.41 -8.98
CA LEU A 99 0.87 -0.68 -9.58
C LEU A 99 -0.26 0.09 -8.89
N VAL A 100 0.01 0.68 -7.74
CA VAL A 100 -1.01 1.21 -6.83
C VAL A 100 -0.73 2.63 -6.35
N THR A 101 0.54 3.08 -6.33
CA THR A 101 0.94 4.37 -5.74
C THR A 101 1.31 5.40 -6.78
N TYR A 102 0.72 6.61 -6.65
CA TYR A 102 1.04 7.74 -7.51
C TYR A 102 1.97 8.76 -6.86
N LYS A 103 2.19 8.67 -5.54
CA LYS A 103 3.06 9.55 -4.76
C LYS A 103 3.98 8.72 -3.89
N GLY A 104 5.26 9.00 -3.92
CA GLY A 104 6.25 8.26 -3.16
C GLY A 104 7.34 9.14 -2.59
N ILE A 105 7.90 8.71 -1.46
CA ILE A 105 9.06 9.31 -0.82
C ILE A 105 10.16 8.25 -0.80
N GLU A 106 11.33 8.64 -1.28
CA GLU A 106 12.53 7.79 -1.28
C GLU A 106 13.74 8.62 -0.88
N ILE A 107 14.61 8.08 -0.05
CA ILE A 107 15.78 8.79 0.47
C ILE A 107 16.96 8.75 -0.51
N GLU A 108 17.07 7.69 -1.31
CA GLU A 108 18.19 7.45 -2.21
C GLU A 108 17.90 7.88 -3.65
N ASP A 109 18.90 8.39 -4.36
CA ASP A 109 18.75 8.87 -5.74
C ASP A 109 18.43 7.77 -6.74
N TRP A 110 19.19 6.68 -6.69
CA TRP A 110 19.11 5.63 -7.70
C TRP A 110 17.78 4.87 -7.69
N PRO A 111 17.12 4.60 -6.54
CA PRO A 111 15.78 4.01 -6.56
C PRO A 111 14.73 4.95 -7.15
N VAL A 112 14.85 6.27 -6.92
CA VAL A 112 13.95 7.28 -7.51
C VAL A 112 14.00 7.20 -9.04
N GLU A 113 15.19 7.16 -9.63
CA GLU A 113 15.35 7.06 -11.08
C GLU A 113 14.78 5.75 -11.65
N ILE A 114 15.05 4.63 -10.99
CA ILE A 114 14.48 3.33 -11.37
C ILE A 114 12.95 3.35 -11.27
N ALA A 115 12.43 3.94 -10.22
CA ALA A 115 11.00 4.05 -10.01
C ALA A 115 10.32 4.85 -11.14
N HIS A 116 10.90 5.97 -11.57
CA HIS A 116 10.39 6.76 -12.71
C HIS A 116 10.33 5.93 -13.99
N VAL A 117 11.41 5.22 -14.32
CA VAL A 117 11.46 4.36 -15.51
C VAL A 117 10.43 3.23 -15.42
N SER A 118 10.32 2.60 -14.24
CA SER A 118 9.38 1.51 -14.01
C SER A 118 7.93 1.96 -14.12
N MET A 119 7.59 3.14 -13.60
CA MET A 119 6.26 3.75 -13.73
C MET A 119 5.92 4.03 -15.19
N TRP A 120 6.85 4.61 -15.93
CA TRP A 120 6.66 4.87 -17.35
C TRP A 120 6.44 3.59 -18.15
N LEU A 121 7.24 2.54 -17.90
CA LEU A 121 7.11 1.23 -18.55
C LEU A 121 5.75 0.59 -18.20
N MET A 122 5.35 0.60 -16.95
CA MET A 122 4.06 0.05 -16.51
C MET A 122 2.90 0.77 -17.18
N GLN A 123 2.92 2.10 -17.24
CA GLN A 123 1.91 2.90 -17.94
C GLN A 123 1.83 2.49 -19.42
N HIS A 124 2.98 2.31 -20.06
CA HIS A 124 3.03 1.88 -21.46
C HIS A 124 2.40 0.50 -21.66
N LEU A 125 2.75 -0.47 -20.81
CA LEU A 125 2.19 -1.84 -20.88
C LEU A 125 0.67 -1.86 -20.62
N MET A 126 0.20 -1.10 -19.63
CA MET A 126 -1.24 -0.98 -19.35
C MET A 126 -2.00 -0.38 -20.53
N ASN A 127 -1.45 0.67 -21.15
CA ASN A 127 -2.04 1.25 -22.36
C ASN A 127 -2.08 0.27 -23.53
N GLN A 128 -1.02 -0.53 -23.73
CA GLN A 128 -1.00 -1.59 -24.75
C GLN A 128 -2.08 -2.64 -24.49
N GLN A 129 -2.22 -3.13 -23.25
CA GLN A 129 -3.24 -4.11 -22.90
C GLN A 129 -4.65 -3.56 -23.04
N ALA A 130 -4.88 -2.32 -22.63
CA ALA A 130 -6.17 -1.65 -22.81
C ALA A 130 -6.53 -1.51 -24.29
N ASN A 131 -5.58 -1.06 -25.11
CA ASN A 131 -5.79 -0.95 -26.56
C ASN A 131 -6.06 -2.32 -27.22
N ALA A 132 -5.36 -3.37 -26.80
CA ALA A 132 -5.56 -4.73 -27.33
C ALA A 132 -6.94 -5.30 -26.96
N ARG A 133 -7.47 -4.99 -25.76
CA ARG A 133 -8.76 -5.51 -25.28
C ARG A 133 -9.96 -4.70 -25.74
N PHE A 134 -9.80 -3.40 -25.89
CA PHE A 134 -10.92 -2.46 -26.07
C PHE A 134 -10.85 -1.67 -27.39
N GLY A 135 -9.79 -1.84 -28.17
CA GLY A 135 -9.56 -1.13 -29.42
C GLY A 135 -8.88 0.23 -29.23
N SER A 136 -8.27 0.74 -30.31
CA SER A 136 -7.42 1.94 -30.32
C SER A 136 -8.13 3.30 -30.06
N ASN A 137 -9.43 3.29 -29.77
CA ASN A 137 -10.22 4.51 -29.49
C ASN A 137 -10.43 4.78 -28.00
N ILE A 138 -9.82 4.03 -27.11
CA ILE A 138 -9.77 4.44 -25.71
C ILE A 138 -8.64 5.46 -25.60
N SER A 139 -9.02 6.73 -25.45
CA SER A 139 -8.07 7.73 -24.95
C SER A 139 -7.34 7.10 -23.78
N SER A 140 -6.02 7.09 -23.82
CA SER A 140 -5.16 6.51 -22.79
C SER A 140 -5.81 6.73 -21.42
N ILE A 141 -5.95 5.64 -20.64
CA ILE A 141 -6.40 5.75 -19.24
C ILE A 141 -5.75 7.01 -18.72
N PRO A 142 -6.51 8.00 -18.18
CA PRO A 142 -5.97 9.31 -17.89
C PRO A 142 -5.02 9.27 -16.69
N LEU A 143 -3.90 8.58 -16.85
CA LEU A 143 -2.73 8.68 -16.00
C LEU A 143 -1.99 9.97 -16.36
N LYS A 144 -2.74 11.09 -16.38
CA LYS A 144 -2.25 12.41 -16.76
C LYS A 144 -1.29 13.05 -15.75
N SER A 145 -1.08 12.43 -14.61
CA SER A 145 -0.03 12.81 -13.68
C SER A 145 0.97 11.67 -13.60
N SER A 146 2.16 11.86 -14.13
CA SER A 146 3.31 11.04 -13.79
C SER A 146 3.38 10.90 -12.27
N ALA A 147 3.68 9.70 -11.77
CA ALA A 147 3.91 9.51 -10.35
C ALA A 147 4.91 10.55 -9.87
N THR A 148 4.59 11.23 -8.79
CA THR A 148 5.52 12.18 -8.18
C THR A 148 6.30 11.43 -7.11
N ILE A 149 7.55 11.14 -7.40
CA ILE A 149 8.47 10.53 -6.45
C ILE A 149 9.40 11.65 -6.00
N VAL A 150 9.42 11.89 -4.70
CA VAL A 150 10.24 12.94 -4.10
C VAL A 150 11.40 12.30 -3.37
N ARG A 151 12.62 12.73 -3.71
CA ARG A 151 13.80 12.38 -2.94
C ARG A 151 13.79 13.14 -1.62
N ALA A 152 13.50 12.43 -0.54
CA ALA A 152 13.45 13.00 0.80
C ALA A 152 13.50 11.91 1.88
N ASN A 153 13.80 12.31 3.12
CA ASN A 153 13.65 11.42 4.26
C ASN A 153 12.21 11.49 4.78
N ALA A 154 11.49 10.38 4.71
CA ALA A 154 10.08 10.32 5.10
C ALA A 154 9.84 10.67 6.57
N LEU A 155 10.80 10.44 7.48
CA LEU A 155 10.62 10.77 8.89
C LEU A 155 10.76 12.28 9.18
N THR A 156 11.53 13.02 8.38
CA THR A 156 11.75 14.47 8.57
C THR A 156 10.90 15.34 7.66
N THR A 157 10.38 14.80 6.56
CA THR A 157 9.57 15.55 5.58
C THR A 157 8.11 15.62 6.03
N ASP A 158 7.44 16.75 5.80
CA ASP A 158 5.98 16.79 5.92
C ASP A 158 5.35 16.09 4.71
N TRP A 159 4.56 15.05 4.96
CA TRP A 159 3.90 14.30 3.89
C TRP A 159 2.84 15.11 3.16
N ASN A 160 2.32 16.18 3.78
CA ASN A 160 1.38 17.10 3.13
C ASN A 160 2.00 17.88 1.98
N ASP A 161 3.33 18.11 1.98
CA ASP A 161 4.04 18.76 0.88
C ASP A 161 4.04 17.90 -0.40
N ILE A 162 3.85 16.59 -0.24
CA ILE A 162 3.87 15.60 -1.33
C ILE A 162 2.46 15.23 -1.76
N LEU A 163 1.62 14.92 -0.79
CA LEU A 163 0.19 14.64 -0.97
C LEU A 163 -0.56 15.20 0.24
N PRO A 164 -1.41 16.22 0.08
CA PRO A 164 -2.25 16.71 1.16
C PRO A 164 -3.13 15.59 1.73
N ALA A 165 -3.22 15.48 3.06
CA ALA A 165 -4.01 14.45 3.71
C ALA A 165 -5.49 14.46 3.28
N SER A 166 -6.04 15.64 2.97
CA SER A 166 -7.41 15.81 2.45
C SER A 166 -7.66 15.12 1.11
N GLU A 167 -6.59 14.82 0.37
CA GLU A 167 -6.65 14.17 -0.95
C GLU A 167 -6.22 12.69 -0.89
N CYS A 168 -5.57 12.27 0.19
CA CYS A 168 -5.05 10.92 0.35
C CYS A 168 -6.19 9.94 0.66
N SER A 169 -6.19 8.79 -0.01
CA SER A 169 -7.10 7.69 0.27
C SER A 169 -6.41 6.59 1.10
N TYR A 170 -5.20 6.23 0.73
CA TYR A 170 -4.46 5.13 1.33
C TYR A 170 -2.99 5.44 1.48
N ILE A 171 -2.39 4.95 2.58
CA ILE A 171 -0.95 4.93 2.81
C ILE A 171 -0.50 3.47 2.86
N LEU A 172 0.55 3.16 2.15
CA LEU A 172 1.05 1.78 2.11
C LEU A 172 2.55 1.78 1.84
N GLY A 173 3.23 0.72 2.24
CA GLY A 173 4.67 0.62 1.98
C GLY A 173 5.35 -0.50 2.77
N ASN A 174 6.63 -0.64 2.49
CA ASN A 174 7.54 -1.51 3.21
C ASN A 174 8.71 -0.68 3.76
N PRO A 175 8.50 0.04 4.87
CA PRO A 175 9.53 0.89 5.45
C PRO A 175 10.78 0.10 5.86
N PRO A 176 11.95 0.76 5.92
CA PRO A 176 13.19 0.09 6.28
C PRO A 176 13.15 -0.46 7.71
N PHE A 177 13.60 -1.70 7.86
CA PHE A 177 13.73 -2.36 9.15
C PHE A 177 15.10 -2.04 9.73
N GLY A 178 15.14 -1.65 10.99
CA GLY A 178 16.39 -1.39 11.69
C GLY A 178 16.20 -1.64 13.18
N GLY A 179 16.65 -2.83 13.65
CA GLY A 179 16.77 -3.03 15.09
C GLY A 179 17.82 -2.07 15.68
N THR A 180 17.68 -1.71 16.95
CA THR A 180 18.51 -0.70 17.65
C THR A 180 20.02 -0.86 17.46
N THR A 181 20.50 -2.09 17.26
CA THR A 181 21.93 -2.41 17.04
C THR A 181 22.44 -1.95 15.67
N TYR A 182 21.58 -1.82 14.69
CA TYR A 182 21.94 -1.50 13.30
C TYR A 182 21.54 -0.11 12.87
N THR A 183 20.83 0.62 13.74
CA THR A 183 20.36 1.99 13.49
C THR A 183 21.49 2.97 13.76
N THR A 184 21.77 3.87 12.82
CA THR A 184 22.77 4.94 13.00
C THR A 184 22.28 5.95 14.04
N ASP A 185 23.19 6.77 14.57
CA ASP A 185 22.81 7.80 15.55
C ASP A 185 21.89 8.87 14.93
N GLU A 186 22.08 9.15 13.65
CA GLU A 186 21.19 10.05 12.89
C GLU A 186 19.79 9.46 12.75
N GLN A 187 19.66 8.18 12.38
CA GLN A 187 18.38 7.48 12.32
C GLN A 187 17.69 7.41 13.69
N LYS A 188 18.44 7.20 14.76
CA LYS A 188 17.91 7.27 16.13
C LYS A 188 17.36 8.66 16.47
N GLN A 189 18.05 9.71 16.01
CA GLN A 189 17.59 11.08 16.22
C GLN A 189 16.29 11.33 15.43
N TRP A 190 16.21 10.95 14.14
CA TRP A 190 14.99 11.08 13.34
C TRP A 190 13.81 10.33 13.97
N LEU A 191 14.06 9.12 14.47
CA LEU A 191 13.03 8.35 15.17
C LEU A 191 12.56 9.08 16.44
N LYS A 192 13.49 9.63 17.22
CA LYS A 192 13.20 10.40 18.44
C LYS A 192 12.38 11.65 18.14
N ASP A 193 12.64 12.34 17.03
CA ASP A 193 11.94 13.56 16.66
C ASP A 193 10.49 13.31 16.25
N VAL A 194 10.19 12.10 15.76
CA VAL A 194 8.82 11.69 15.39
C VAL A 194 7.98 11.31 16.61
N TYR A 195 8.60 10.79 17.67
CA TYR A 195 7.86 10.36 18.87
C TYR A 195 7.59 11.53 19.81
N PRO A 196 6.37 11.60 20.42
CA PRO A 196 6.12 12.59 21.46
C PRO A 196 7.08 12.41 22.65
N PRO A 197 7.59 13.49 23.27
CA PRO A 197 8.64 13.43 24.32
C PRO A 197 8.28 12.58 25.54
N LYS A 198 6.99 12.36 25.80
CA LYS A 198 6.52 11.54 26.94
C LYS A 198 6.75 10.04 26.74
N TYR A 199 6.96 9.59 25.49
CA TYR A 199 7.18 8.18 25.19
C TYR A 199 8.68 7.87 25.15
N LYS A 200 9.11 6.89 25.94
CA LYS A 200 10.47 6.39 25.89
C LYS A 200 10.59 5.42 24.73
N LEU A 201 11.49 5.71 23.81
CA LEU A 201 11.71 4.86 22.62
C LEU A 201 12.20 3.45 22.99
N GLY A 202 13.00 3.32 24.08
CA GLY A 202 13.53 2.03 24.49
C GLY A 202 14.25 1.32 23.35
N LEU A 203 13.76 0.11 23.02
CA LEU A 203 14.26 -0.72 21.93
C LEU A 203 13.39 -0.62 20.66
N ALA A 204 12.68 0.51 20.45
CA ALA A 204 11.81 0.67 19.30
C ALA A 204 12.55 0.43 17.97
N ASP A 205 11.99 -0.41 17.11
CA ASP A 205 12.51 -0.63 15.76
C ASP A 205 12.32 0.63 14.91
N TYR A 206 13.25 0.90 14.01
CA TYR A 206 13.23 2.09 13.15
C TYR A 206 11.94 2.23 12.34
N VAL A 207 11.38 1.11 11.88
CA VAL A 207 10.10 1.05 11.14
C VAL A 207 8.94 1.71 11.89
N THR A 208 8.98 1.73 13.22
CA THR A 208 7.90 2.28 14.04
C THR A 208 7.66 3.78 13.80
N GLY A 209 8.68 4.51 13.34
CA GLY A 209 8.57 5.92 12.98
C GLY A 209 7.55 6.18 11.89
N TRP A 210 7.43 5.29 10.90
CA TRP A 210 6.43 5.39 9.83
C TRP A 210 5.01 5.24 10.34
N PHE A 211 4.80 4.33 11.29
CA PHE A 211 3.49 4.14 11.92
C PHE A 211 3.05 5.39 12.70
N VAL A 212 3.96 5.97 13.49
CA VAL A 212 3.67 7.20 14.25
C VAL A 212 3.39 8.35 13.29
N LYS A 213 4.24 8.54 12.29
CA LYS A 213 4.08 9.62 11.31
C LYS A 213 2.80 9.48 10.48
N ALA A 214 2.47 8.25 10.07
CA ALA A 214 1.19 7.97 9.39
C ALA A 214 0.00 8.32 10.29
N SER A 215 0.06 7.98 11.59
CA SER A 215 -1.02 8.33 12.52
C SER A 215 -1.23 9.84 12.63
N ASP A 216 -0.15 10.64 12.66
CA ASP A 216 -0.23 12.09 12.73
C ASP A 216 -0.78 12.70 11.42
N TYR A 217 -0.33 12.20 10.28
CA TYR A 217 -0.85 12.59 8.98
C TYR A 217 -2.34 12.27 8.83
N MET A 218 -2.76 11.05 9.19
CA MET A 218 -4.16 10.60 9.13
C MET A 218 -5.08 11.34 10.12
N LEU A 219 -4.55 11.98 11.16
CA LEU A 219 -5.38 12.78 12.07
C LEU A 219 -6.08 13.94 11.36
N GLN A 220 -5.49 14.45 10.28
CA GLN A 220 -6.05 15.52 9.44
C GLN A 220 -7.17 15.01 8.51
N ASN A 221 -7.17 13.72 8.17
CA ASN A 221 -8.22 13.06 7.40
C ASN A 221 -8.42 11.61 7.90
N LYS A 222 -9.39 11.44 8.78
CA LYS A 222 -9.68 10.15 9.43
C LYS A 222 -10.27 9.07 8.49
N HIS A 223 -10.50 9.42 7.22
CA HIS A 223 -10.92 8.46 6.19
C HIS A 223 -9.74 7.73 5.54
N VAL A 224 -8.53 8.20 5.75
CA VAL A 224 -7.32 7.54 5.24
C VAL A 224 -7.09 6.23 6.00
N HIS A 225 -6.77 5.17 5.26
CA HIS A 225 -6.34 3.89 5.81
C HIS A 225 -4.86 3.67 5.49
N ALA A 226 -4.13 3.11 6.44
CA ALA A 226 -2.72 2.80 6.27
C ALA A 226 -2.43 1.31 6.45
N ALA A 227 -1.43 0.78 5.73
CA ALA A 227 -0.90 -0.55 5.97
C ALA A 227 0.61 -0.58 5.70
N PHE A 228 1.36 -1.15 6.63
CA PHE A 228 2.80 -1.31 6.49
C PHE A 228 3.25 -2.74 6.74
N VAL A 229 4.32 -3.10 6.04
CA VAL A 229 5.14 -4.25 6.39
C VAL A 229 6.09 -3.83 7.51
N ALA A 230 6.28 -4.69 8.48
CA ALA A 230 7.21 -4.45 9.58
C ALA A 230 7.84 -5.77 10.04
N THR A 231 8.90 -5.66 10.83
CA THR A 231 9.44 -6.82 11.55
C THR A 231 8.47 -7.28 12.63
N ASN A 232 8.48 -8.57 12.94
CA ASN A 232 7.69 -9.15 14.02
C ASN A 232 7.99 -8.52 15.40
N SER A 233 9.11 -7.84 15.55
CA SER A 233 9.52 -7.14 16.78
C SER A 233 8.48 -6.13 17.28
N ILE A 234 7.75 -5.46 16.38
CA ILE A 234 6.71 -4.48 16.77
C ILE A 234 5.54 -5.10 17.53
N CYS A 235 5.41 -6.43 17.49
CA CYS A 235 4.37 -7.20 18.19
C CYS A 235 4.92 -7.90 19.44
N GLN A 236 6.14 -7.58 19.89
CA GLN A 236 6.81 -8.28 20.98
C GLN A 236 7.42 -7.35 22.03
N GLY A 237 7.39 -7.81 23.27
CA GLY A 237 8.09 -7.15 24.40
C GLY A 237 7.67 -5.69 24.59
N GLU A 238 8.65 -4.86 24.91
CA GLU A 238 8.44 -3.43 25.21
C GLU A 238 7.96 -2.63 24.00
N GLN A 239 8.21 -3.09 22.77
CA GLN A 239 7.78 -2.39 21.56
C GLN A 239 6.28 -2.32 21.42
N VAL A 240 5.55 -3.32 21.96
CA VAL A 240 4.09 -3.33 21.96
C VAL A 240 3.55 -2.08 22.67
N ASN A 241 4.04 -1.80 23.85
CA ASN A 241 3.59 -0.62 24.59
C ASN A 241 4.10 0.70 23.98
N THR A 242 5.35 0.70 23.51
CA THR A 242 5.97 1.91 22.91
C THR A 242 5.24 2.34 21.64
N LEU A 243 4.91 1.41 20.73
CA LEU A 243 4.23 1.71 19.48
C LEU A 243 2.72 1.69 19.63
N TRP A 244 2.18 0.52 19.99
CA TRP A 244 0.72 0.33 19.99
C TRP A 244 0.04 1.07 21.12
N GLY A 245 0.67 1.20 22.29
CA GLY A 245 0.16 2.05 23.35
C GLY A 245 -0.01 3.50 22.88
N LEU A 246 1.00 4.06 22.19
CA LEU A 246 0.92 5.40 21.59
C LEU A 246 -0.20 5.51 20.55
N LEU A 247 -0.29 4.55 19.61
CA LEU A 247 -1.25 4.61 18.53
C LEU A 247 -2.69 4.46 19.01
N LEU A 248 -2.92 3.54 19.95
CA LEU A 248 -4.24 3.32 20.55
C LEU A 248 -4.67 4.55 21.39
N ASP A 249 -3.74 5.16 22.13
CA ASP A 249 -4.00 6.42 22.85
C ASP A 249 -4.41 7.57 21.91
N LYS A 250 -3.90 7.56 20.67
CA LYS A 250 -4.32 8.52 19.62
C LYS A 250 -5.67 8.16 18.98
N GLY A 251 -6.27 7.00 19.30
CA GLY A 251 -7.52 6.54 18.73
C GLY A 251 -7.38 5.78 17.43
N ILE A 252 -6.19 5.29 17.11
CA ILE A 252 -5.97 4.35 15.99
C ILE A 252 -6.55 2.99 16.35
N HIS A 253 -7.15 2.34 15.36
CA HIS A 253 -7.64 0.97 15.41
C HIS A 253 -6.88 0.10 14.41
N ILE A 254 -6.56 -1.13 14.80
CA ILE A 254 -6.03 -2.14 13.89
C ILE A 254 -7.21 -2.72 13.11
N ASN A 255 -7.18 -2.60 11.79
CA ASN A 255 -8.25 -3.08 10.91
C ASN A 255 -7.98 -4.53 10.47
N PHE A 256 -6.73 -4.84 10.19
CA PHE A 256 -6.29 -6.20 9.89
C PHE A 256 -4.82 -6.41 10.25
N ALA A 257 -4.42 -7.66 10.42
CA ALA A 257 -3.02 -8.02 10.60
C ALA A 257 -2.72 -9.39 9.98
N TYR A 258 -1.48 -9.57 9.51
CA TYR A 258 -0.91 -10.88 9.20
C TYR A 258 -0.06 -11.34 10.38
N LYS A 259 -0.30 -12.57 10.86
CA LYS A 259 0.59 -13.24 11.81
C LYS A 259 1.99 -13.36 11.23
N PRO A 260 3.03 -13.45 12.04
CA PRO A 260 4.41 -13.51 11.55
C PRO A 260 4.60 -14.57 10.48
N PHE A 261 5.14 -14.17 9.35
CA PHE A 261 5.49 -15.07 8.26
C PHE A 261 6.91 -14.78 7.77
N GLN A 262 7.52 -15.79 7.17
CA GLN A 262 8.87 -15.66 6.65
C GLN A 262 8.86 -14.77 5.40
N TRP A 263 9.61 -13.64 5.46
CA TRP A 263 9.80 -12.80 4.30
C TRP A 263 10.77 -13.46 3.33
N SER A 264 10.25 -13.96 2.21
CA SER A 264 11.09 -14.55 1.16
C SER A 264 11.60 -13.44 0.25
N ASN A 265 12.92 -13.28 0.20
CA ASN A 265 13.58 -12.53 -0.87
C ASN A 265 14.00 -13.53 -1.94
N ASP A 266 13.72 -13.26 -3.21
CA ASP A 266 14.18 -14.04 -4.37
C ASP A 266 15.71 -13.98 -4.55
N ALA A 267 16.43 -13.20 -3.74
CA ALA A 267 17.87 -13.10 -3.76
C ALA A 267 18.50 -14.16 -2.85
N ALA A 268 19.39 -14.95 -3.42
CA ALA A 268 20.17 -15.97 -2.74
C ALA A 268 21.01 -15.39 -1.59
N GLY A 269 20.55 -15.59 -0.35
CA GLY A 269 21.24 -15.17 0.87
C GLY A 269 20.34 -15.19 2.09
N LYS A 270 20.34 -16.29 2.81
CA LYS A 270 19.43 -16.63 3.91
C LYS A 270 19.67 -15.81 5.17
N ALA A 271 19.01 -14.66 5.31
CA ALA A 271 18.56 -14.22 6.62
C ALA A 271 17.04 -14.13 6.54
N ALA A 272 16.35 -15.15 7.03
CA ALA A 272 14.90 -15.16 7.10
C ALA A 272 14.45 -14.15 8.14
N VAL A 273 13.95 -13.00 7.70
CA VAL A 273 13.29 -12.03 8.59
C VAL A 273 11.83 -12.42 8.70
N PHE A 274 11.33 -12.55 9.92
CA PHE A 274 9.90 -12.71 10.15
C PHE A 274 9.24 -11.34 10.13
N CYS A 275 8.32 -11.16 9.19
CA CYS A 275 7.56 -9.93 9.02
C CYS A 275 6.11 -10.13 9.42
N VAL A 276 5.49 -9.01 9.75
CA VAL A 276 4.06 -8.83 9.93
C VAL A 276 3.58 -7.78 8.93
N ILE A 277 2.31 -7.81 8.57
CA ILE A 277 1.64 -6.72 7.87
C ILE A 277 0.52 -6.25 8.77
N VAL A 278 0.43 -4.95 9.02
CA VAL A 278 -0.61 -4.38 9.87
C VAL A 278 -1.29 -3.24 9.15
N GLY A 279 -2.61 -3.36 8.99
CA GLY A 279 -3.48 -2.31 8.50
C GLY A 279 -4.19 -1.61 9.65
N PHE A 280 -4.22 -0.27 9.62
CA PHE A 280 -4.74 0.54 10.71
C PHE A 280 -5.35 1.84 10.21
N SER A 281 -6.27 2.40 10.99
CA SER A 281 -6.91 3.69 10.67
C SER A 281 -7.59 4.28 11.92
N TYR A 282 -8.15 5.48 11.79
CA TYR A 282 -9.03 6.07 12.81
C TYR A 282 -10.46 5.51 12.77
N LYS A 283 -10.79 4.69 11.77
CA LYS A 283 -12.10 4.06 11.66
C LYS A 283 -12.10 2.77 12.47
N ASN A 284 -12.98 2.70 13.46
CA ASN A 284 -13.21 1.45 14.19
C ASN A 284 -13.88 0.44 13.27
N GLN A 285 -13.23 -0.67 13.03
CA GLN A 285 -13.79 -1.80 12.28
C GLN A 285 -14.38 -2.80 13.27
N GLN A 286 -15.65 -3.13 13.09
CA GLN A 286 -16.38 -3.98 14.03
C GLN A 286 -15.76 -5.39 14.15
N TYR A 287 -15.15 -5.88 13.07
CA TYR A 287 -14.52 -7.19 13.00
C TYR A 287 -13.13 -7.07 12.34
N PRO A 288 -12.09 -6.79 13.13
CA PRO A 288 -10.72 -6.81 12.61
C PRO A 288 -10.35 -8.22 12.11
N MET A 289 -9.60 -8.28 11.02
CA MET A 289 -9.26 -9.55 10.37
C MET A 289 -7.81 -9.96 10.69
N LEU A 290 -7.62 -11.20 11.10
CA LEU A 290 -6.31 -11.80 11.34
C LEU A 290 -6.02 -12.86 10.28
N TYR A 291 -4.94 -12.68 9.55
CA TYR A 291 -4.51 -13.56 8.48
C TYR A 291 -3.34 -14.43 8.91
N THR A 292 -3.43 -15.73 8.63
CA THR A 292 -2.34 -16.68 8.87
C THR A 292 -1.90 -17.28 7.53
N VAL A 293 -0.60 -17.19 7.23
CA VAL A 293 -0.02 -17.84 6.04
C VAL A 293 0.33 -19.28 6.42
N ASP A 294 -0.44 -20.26 5.93
CA ASP A 294 -0.11 -21.67 6.09
C ASP A 294 0.83 -22.12 4.97
N ALA A 295 2.11 -22.23 5.31
CA ALA A 295 3.16 -22.63 4.35
C ALA A 295 2.99 -24.07 3.83
N LYS A 296 2.29 -24.95 4.58
CA LYS A 296 2.07 -26.37 4.18
C LYS A 296 0.94 -26.49 3.16
N LEU A 297 -0.08 -25.64 3.31
CA LEU A 297 -1.27 -25.65 2.45
C LEU A 297 -1.21 -24.62 1.33
N SER A 298 -0.17 -23.79 1.28
CA SER A 298 -0.08 -22.61 0.38
C SER A 298 -1.37 -21.77 0.42
N LYS A 299 -1.96 -21.65 1.60
CA LYS A 299 -3.27 -21.05 1.83
C LYS A 299 -3.21 -19.98 2.91
N ILE A 300 -4.00 -18.92 2.75
CA ILE A 300 -4.24 -17.92 3.78
C ILE A 300 -5.49 -18.32 4.56
N VAL A 301 -5.35 -18.46 5.88
CA VAL A 301 -6.46 -18.67 6.81
C VAL A 301 -6.84 -17.32 7.40
N ILE A 302 -8.12 -17.02 7.44
CA ILE A 302 -8.66 -15.72 7.89
C ILE A 302 -9.51 -15.97 9.14
N GLU A 303 -9.22 -15.23 10.21
CA GLU A 303 -9.94 -15.26 11.48
C GLU A 303 -10.50 -13.87 11.77
N GLN A 304 -11.76 -13.78 12.17
CA GLN A 304 -12.31 -12.54 12.71
C GLN A 304 -11.94 -12.42 14.19
N CYS A 305 -11.42 -11.27 14.58
CA CYS A 305 -11.15 -10.96 15.98
C CYS A 305 -12.40 -10.35 16.60
N THR A 306 -12.85 -10.94 17.71
CA THR A 306 -13.99 -10.45 18.52
C THR A 306 -13.52 -9.49 19.59
#